data_e4882188e40d7b6b98de4f05abc2e786
#
_entry.id   e4882188e40d7b6b98de4f05abc2e786
#
_cell.length_a   1.000
_cell.length_b   1.000
_cell.length_c   1.000
_cell.angle_alpha   90.00
_cell.angle_beta   90.00
_cell.angle_gamma   90.00
#
_symmetry.space_group_name_H-M   'P 1'
#
loop_
_entity.id
_entity.type
_entity.pdbx_description
1 polymer ?
#
loop_
_entity_poly.entity_id
_entity_poly.type
_entity_poly.pdbx_seq_one_letter_code
_entity_poly.pdbx_strand_id
1 'polypeptide(L)'
;VYKRQGGMALPLLEKAGIPEIKGYGGFPVSGAWLRCTNEDLIKQHAAKVYGKASVGAPPMSVPHLDTRIIDGKRGLLFGPYAGWTPKFLKKGSFLDLPKSLRPGNIASLVGVGLQEFGLTRYLVEEVLKNQTARVESLREYMPSARAEDWELVTAGQRVQVIKPIGAPKFGSLEFGTAVISSNDGSIAGLMGASPGASIAPSAMIELLERCFGSKMIEWAPKIKEMVPSYGKLMSRHTDLFHEQWDRSQKALQLES
;
A
#
# COMPACT_ATOMS: atom_id res chain seq x y z
N VAL A 1 -20.49 -6.60 -12.10
CA VAL A 1 -19.81 -5.85 -11.04
C VAL A 1 -18.65 -5.04 -11.60
N TYR A 2 -18.65 -3.77 -11.30
CA TYR A 2 -17.54 -2.88 -11.64
C TYR A 2 -16.58 -2.78 -10.48
N LYS A 3 -15.35 -3.27 -10.66
CA LYS A 3 -14.29 -3.18 -9.68
C LYS A 3 -13.38 -1.98 -9.98
N ARG A 4 -13.09 -1.17 -8.97
CA ARG A 4 -12.12 -0.07 -8.99
C ARG A 4 -11.07 -0.26 -7.92
N GLN A 5 -9.82 0.09 -8.23
CA GLN A 5 -8.71 -0.02 -7.28
C GLN A 5 -7.66 1.06 -7.52
N GLY A 6 -6.85 1.30 -6.49
CA GLY A 6 -5.79 2.30 -6.53
C GLY A 6 -6.27 3.70 -6.16
N GLY A 7 -5.40 4.69 -6.35
CA GLY A 7 -5.62 6.05 -5.86
C GLY A 7 -6.86 6.75 -6.38
N MET A 8 -7.37 6.35 -7.55
CA MET A 8 -8.59 6.94 -8.13
C MET A 8 -9.87 6.17 -7.76
N ALA A 9 -9.80 5.14 -6.91
CA ALA A 9 -11.00 4.41 -6.50
C ALA A 9 -12.02 5.32 -5.79
N LEU A 10 -11.56 6.18 -4.88
CA LEU A 10 -12.43 7.14 -4.18
C LEU A 10 -13.20 8.06 -5.14
N PRO A 11 -12.55 8.84 -6.04
CA PRO A 11 -13.28 9.70 -6.98
C PRO A 11 -14.22 8.93 -7.90
N LEU A 12 -13.89 7.68 -8.25
CA LEU A 12 -14.74 6.86 -9.11
C LEU A 12 -15.99 6.35 -8.38
N LEU A 13 -15.85 5.95 -7.11
CA LEU A 13 -17.00 5.56 -6.28
C LEU A 13 -17.91 6.76 -5.98
N GLU A 14 -17.33 7.95 -5.72
CA GLU A 14 -18.08 9.19 -5.58
C GLU A 14 -18.87 9.52 -6.85
N LYS A 15 -18.22 9.41 -8.03
CA LYS A 15 -18.86 9.63 -9.32
C LYS A 15 -19.97 8.62 -9.61
N ALA A 16 -19.84 7.39 -9.11
CA ALA A 16 -20.87 6.37 -9.22
C ALA A 16 -22.08 6.65 -8.31
N GLY A 17 -21.96 7.57 -7.35
CA GLY A 17 -23.07 8.01 -6.51
C GLY A 17 -23.53 6.99 -5.46
N ILE A 18 -22.67 6.02 -5.09
CA ILE A 18 -23.04 5.04 -4.09
C ILE A 18 -23.08 5.69 -2.69
N PRO A 19 -24.14 5.45 -1.88
CA PRO A 19 -24.27 6.06 -0.55
C PRO A 19 -23.15 5.70 0.41
N GLU A 20 -22.58 4.51 0.28
CA GLU A 20 -21.58 3.92 1.17
C GLU A 20 -20.25 4.67 1.15
N ILE A 21 -19.99 5.50 0.13
CA ILE A 21 -18.76 6.32 0.04
C ILE A 21 -18.89 7.67 0.75
N LYS A 22 -20.11 8.03 1.21
CA LYS A 22 -20.36 9.34 1.80
C LYS A 22 -19.49 9.56 3.05
N GLY A 23 -18.80 10.69 3.08
CA GLY A 23 -17.92 11.07 4.20
C GLY A 23 -16.50 10.48 4.13
N TYR A 24 -16.24 9.55 3.22
CA TYR A 24 -14.89 9.05 3.02
C TYR A 24 -14.00 10.10 2.37
N GLY A 25 -12.72 10.04 2.69
CA GLY A 25 -11.69 10.90 2.13
C GLY A 25 -10.44 10.10 1.76
N GLY A 26 -9.50 10.77 1.13
CA GLY A 26 -8.22 10.20 0.77
C GLY A 26 -7.07 10.98 1.39
N PHE A 27 -6.11 10.29 1.99
CA PHE A 27 -4.85 10.83 2.47
C PHE A 27 -3.72 10.33 1.56
N PRO A 28 -3.27 11.15 0.59
CA PRO A 28 -2.29 10.71 -0.38
C PRO A 28 -0.88 10.70 0.19
N VAL A 29 -0.18 9.58 -0.02
CA VAL A 29 1.21 9.36 0.40
C VAL A 29 2.03 8.94 -0.81
N SER A 30 3.17 9.58 -1.02
CA SER A 30 4.15 9.19 -2.03
C SER A 30 5.25 8.33 -1.43
N GLY A 31 5.92 7.58 -2.28
CA GLY A 31 7.12 6.84 -1.94
C GLY A 31 8.23 7.13 -2.94
N ALA A 32 9.43 7.36 -2.45
CA ALA A 32 10.63 7.50 -3.27
C ALA A 32 11.72 6.55 -2.76
N TRP A 33 12.66 6.21 -3.65
CA TRP A 33 13.78 5.35 -3.36
C TRP A 33 15.06 5.97 -3.90
N LEU A 34 16.16 5.77 -3.22
CA LEU A 34 17.47 5.87 -3.83
C LEU A 34 17.73 4.58 -4.60
N ARG A 35 18.01 4.69 -5.88
CA ARG A 35 18.41 3.57 -6.75
C ARG A 35 19.90 3.68 -7.02
N CYS A 36 20.63 2.61 -6.75
CA CYS A 36 22.06 2.53 -7.08
C CYS A 36 22.24 2.42 -8.60
N THR A 37 23.17 3.20 -9.13
CA THR A 37 23.58 3.22 -10.55
C THR A 37 24.94 2.54 -10.77
N ASN A 38 25.66 2.26 -9.69
CA ASN A 38 26.96 1.63 -9.72
C ASN A 38 26.82 0.10 -9.68
N GLU A 39 27.14 -0.57 -10.81
CA GLU A 39 27.00 -2.02 -10.95
C GLU A 39 27.88 -2.82 -10.00
N ASP A 40 29.04 -2.31 -9.62
CA ASP A 40 29.94 -3.03 -8.72
C ASP A 40 29.41 -3.03 -7.28
N LEU A 41 28.78 -1.94 -6.84
CA LEU A 41 28.05 -1.91 -5.57
C LEU A 41 26.84 -2.86 -5.59
N ILE A 42 26.10 -2.89 -6.69
CA ILE A 42 24.95 -3.79 -6.87
C ILE A 42 25.35 -5.26 -6.76
N LYS A 43 26.51 -5.65 -7.32
CA LYS A 43 27.03 -7.03 -7.26
C LYS A 43 27.45 -7.43 -5.84
N GLN A 44 27.97 -6.50 -5.06
CA GLN A 44 28.46 -6.74 -3.70
C GLN A 44 27.35 -6.98 -2.67
N HIS A 45 26.13 -6.52 -2.94
CA HIS A 45 25.00 -6.62 -2.00
C HIS A 45 23.94 -7.58 -2.54
N ALA A 46 23.64 -8.63 -1.79
CA ALA A 46 22.68 -9.66 -2.19
C ALA A 46 21.55 -9.89 -1.15
N ALA A 47 21.43 -9.00 -0.18
CA ALA A 47 20.50 -9.15 0.92
C ALA A 47 19.40 -8.09 0.90
N LYS A 48 18.43 -8.25 1.80
CA LYS A 48 17.47 -7.24 2.19
C LYS A 48 17.66 -6.93 3.66
N VAL A 49 18.11 -5.71 3.95
CA VAL A 49 18.45 -5.27 5.31
C VAL A 49 17.46 -4.21 5.76
N TYR A 50 16.68 -4.52 6.79
CA TYR A 50 15.76 -3.58 7.43
C TYR A 50 16.44 -2.86 8.58
N GLY A 51 16.18 -1.57 8.70
CA GLY A 51 16.52 -0.79 9.88
C GLY A 51 15.44 -0.86 10.95
N LYS A 52 15.71 -0.17 12.05
CA LYS A 52 14.73 0.08 13.10
C LYS A 52 13.99 1.39 12.81
N ALA A 53 12.68 1.40 13.03
CA ALA A 53 11.92 2.64 12.92
C ALA A 53 12.44 3.68 13.92
N SER A 54 12.61 4.92 13.48
CA SER A 54 12.88 6.04 14.38
C SER A 54 11.71 6.22 15.35
N VAL A 55 11.99 6.69 16.57
CA VAL A 55 10.94 6.96 17.55
C VAL A 55 9.96 7.98 16.98
N GLY A 56 8.67 7.64 16.95
CA GLY A 56 7.60 8.47 16.39
C GLY A 56 7.41 8.39 14.87
N ALA A 57 8.26 7.66 14.15
CA ALA A 57 8.05 7.43 12.73
C ALA A 57 6.95 6.37 12.48
N PRO A 58 6.11 6.55 11.45
CA PRO A 58 5.11 5.57 11.13
C PRO A 58 5.76 4.23 10.69
N PRO A 59 5.18 3.08 11.07
CA PRO A 59 5.78 1.75 10.80
C PRO A 59 6.11 1.48 9.32
N MET A 60 5.40 2.13 8.41
CA MET A 60 5.58 1.98 6.97
C MET A 60 6.75 2.78 6.37
N SER A 61 7.42 3.61 7.18
CA SER A 61 8.55 4.44 6.75
C SER A 61 9.91 3.88 7.20
N VAL A 62 9.95 2.62 7.63
CA VAL A 62 11.22 1.97 7.99
C VAL A 62 12.08 1.82 6.75
N PRO A 63 13.21 2.52 6.67
CA PRO A 63 14.09 2.39 5.53
C PRO A 63 14.73 1.00 5.51
N HIS A 64 15.00 0.51 4.32
CA HIS A 64 15.70 -0.74 4.11
C HIS A 64 16.57 -0.67 2.85
N LEU A 65 17.70 -1.37 2.89
CA LEU A 65 18.56 -1.57 1.75
C LEU A 65 18.18 -2.91 1.12
N ASP A 66 17.76 -2.89 -0.14
CA ASP A 66 17.04 -3.99 -0.75
C ASP A 66 17.60 -4.34 -2.13
N THR A 67 18.13 -5.55 -2.25
CA THR A 67 18.47 -6.11 -3.56
C THR A 67 17.21 -6.67 -4.21
N ARG A 68 16.93 -6.25 -5.45
CA ARG A 68 15.75 -6.69 -6.22
C ARG A 68 16.16 -7.10 -7.63
N ILE A 69 15.38 -7.99 -8.20
CA ILE A 69 15.42 -8.26 -9.65
C ILE A 69 14.29 -7.43 -10.28
N ILE A 70 14.66 -6.52 -11.17
CA ILE A 70 13.74 -5.65 -11.89
C ILE A 70 14.03 -5.84 -13.37
N ASP A 71 13.03 -6.29 -14.14
CA ASP A 71 13.16 -6.61 -15.57
C ASP A 71 14.36 -7.53 -15.88
N GLY A 72 14.53 -8.56 -15.05
CA GLY A 72 15.62 -9.53 -15.19
C GLY A 72 17.01 -9.03 -14.75
N LYS A 73 17.13 -7.78 -14.29
CA LYS A 73 18.39 -7.19 -13.83
C LYS A 73 18.40 -7.00 -12.33
N ARG A 74 19.54 -7.30 -11.70
CA ARG A 74 19.73 -7.00 -10.28
C ARG A 74 19.80 -5.49 -10.09
N GLY A 75 19.07 -4.98 -9.14
CA GLY A 75 19.08 -3.60 -8.71
C GLY A 75 19.24 -3.51 -7.19
N LEU A 76 19.83 -2.43 -6.70
CA LEU A 76 19.96 -2.13 -5.30
C LEU A 76 19.23 -0.82 -4.98
N LEU A 77 18.33 -0.88 -4.03
CA LEU A 77 17.46 0.23 -3.67
C LEU A 77 17.53 0.51 -2.17
N PHE A 78 17.48 1.76 -1.79
CA PHE A 78 17.36 2.18 -0.40
C PHE A 78 16.15 3.09 -0.19
N GLY A 79 15.36 2.82 0.83
CA GLY A 79 14.13 3.52 1.18
C GLY A 79 13.10 2.58 1.83
N PRO A 80 11.79 2.85 1.76
CA PRO A 80 11.19 4.01 1.08
C PRO A 80 11.32 5.33 1.86
N TYR A 81 11.45 6.42 1.14
CA TYR A 81 11.21 7.75 1.69
C TYR A 81 9.73 8.08 1.48
N ALA A 82 8.97 8.03 2.55
CA ALA A 82 7.56 8.37 2.50
C ALA A 82 7.42 9.90 2.45
N GLY A 83 6.53 10.40 1.59
CA GLY A 83 6.28 11.83 1.48
C GLY A 83 4.80 12.13 1.30
N TRP A 84 4.41 13.37 1.55
CA TRP A 84 3.07 13.83 1.26
C TRP A 84 2.99 14.47 -0.13
N THR A 85 1.89 14.27 -0.82
CA THR A 85 1.60 14.90 -2.12
C THR A 85 0.09 14.94 -2.33
N PRO A 86 -0.46 16.02 -2.90
CA PRO A 86 -1.89 16.06 -3.22
C PRO A 86 -2.29 15.22 -4.43
N LYS A 87 -1.35 14.57 -5.12
CA LYS A 87 -1.63 13.68 -6.26
C LYS A 87 -2.13 12.31 -5.78
N PHE A 88 -3.11 11.76 -6.45
CA PHE A 88 -3.62 10.41 -6.18
C PHE A 88 -2.92 9.32 -7.00
N LEU A 89 -2.26 9.71 -8.08
CA LEU A 89 -1.48 8.82 -8.95
C LEU A 89 -0.08 9.39 -9.20
N LYS A 90 0.88 8.53 -9.52
CA LYS A 90 2.26 8.95 -9.89
C LYS A 90 2.25 10.00 -11.02
N LYS A 91 1.40 9.82 -12.03
CA LYS A 91 1.17 10.76 -13.13
C LYS A 91 -0.13 11.57 -12.95
N GLY A 92 -0.62 11.72 -11.70
CA GLY A 92 -1.81 12.48 -11.37
C GLY A 92 -1.57 13.99 -11.31
N SER A 93 -2.62 14.71 -10.97
CA SER A 93 -2.64 16.17 -10.82
C SER A 93 -2.49 16.60 -9.38
N PHE A 94 -1.86 17.74 -9.13
CA PHE A 94 -1.88 18.39 -7.81
C PHE A 94 -3.29 18.81 -7.37
N LEU A 95 -4.24 18.82 -8.31
CA LEU A 95 -5.65 19.08 -8.03
C LEU A 95 -6.44 17.82 -7.64
N ASP A 96 -5.85 16.63 -7.59
CA ASP A 96 -6.59 15.39 -7.28
C ASP A 96 -7.21 15.46 -5.88
N LEU A 97 -6.43 15.84 -4.86
CA LEU A 97 -6.95 16.02 -3.51
C LEU A 97 -7.95 17.18 -3.40
N PRO A 98 -7.66 18.41 -3.87
CA PRO A 98 -8.65 19.49 -3.86
C PRO A 98 -9.96 19.11 -4.56
N LYS A 99 -9.90 18.43 -5.70
CA LYS A 99 -11.09 17.97 -6.43
C LYS A 99 -11.87 16.85 -5.75
N SER A 100 -11.29 16.19 -4.77
CA SER A 100 -11.97 15.15 -3.96
C SER A 100 -12.71 15.73 -2.74
N LEU A 101 -12.59 17.02 -2.47
CA LEU A 101 -13.29 17.67 -1.38
C LEU A 101 -14.80 17.76 -1.69
N ARG A 102 -15.61 17.34 -0.72
CA ARG A 102 -17.07 17.38 -0.76
C ARG A 102 -17.60 17.90 0.57
N PRO A 103 -18.75 18.57 0.61
CA PRO A 103 -19.36 18.98 1.87
C PRO A 103 -19.51 17.81 2.86
N GLY A 104 -19.72 16.61 2.37
CA GLY A 104 -19.90 15.41 3.19
C GLY A 104 -18.60 14.83 3.78
N ASN A 105 -17.42 15.17 3.26
CA ASN A 105 -16.15 14.60 3.73
C ASN A 105 -15.17 15.63 4.35
N ILE A 106 -15.48 16.91 4.28
CA ILE A 106 -14.60 17.96 4.85
C ILE A 106 -14.35 17.73 6.33
N ALA A 107 -15.39 17.39 7.11
CA ALA A 107 -15.23 17.13 8.53
C ALA A 107 -14.27 15.97 8.82
N SER A 108 -14.38 14.87 8.04
CA SER A 108 -13.49 13.73 8.17
C SER A 108 -12.04 14.07 7.83
N LEU A 109 -11.83 14.83 6.75
CA LEU A 109 -10.50 15.28 6.31
C LEU A 109 -9.84 16.23 7.32
N VAL A 110 -10.60 17.22 7.84
CA VAL A 110 -10.11 18.14 8.87
C VAL A 110 -9.80 17.38 10.16
N GLY A 111 -10.70 16.49 10.59
CA GLY A 111 -10.51 15.67 11.78
C GLY A 111 -9.20 14.85 11.71
N VAL A 112 -8.95 14.18 10.61
CA VAL A 112 -7.70 13.43 10.40
C VAL A 112 -6.51 14.39 10.29
N GLY A 113 -6.62 15.50 9.58
CA GLY A 113 -5.55 16.49 9.47
C GLY A 113 -5.06 17.01 10.83
N LEU A 114 -5.99 17.21 11.77
CA LEU A 114 -5.66 17.62 13.14
C LEU A 114 -5.08 16.47 13.98
N GLN A 115 -5.65 15.26 13.88
CA GLN A 115 -5.18 14.08 14.62
C GLN A 115 -3.80 13.61 14.15
N GLU A 116 -3.57 13.63 12.84
CA GLU A 116 -2.36 13.14 12.19
C GLU A 116 -1.42 14.29 11.79
N PHE A 117 -1.48 15.42 12.49
CA PHE A 117 -0.63 16.57 12.19
C PHE A 117 0.87 16.22 12.25
N GLY A 118 1.27 15.42 13.26
CA GLY A 118 2.65 14.94 13.38
C GLY A 118 3.10 14.10 12.18
N LEU A 119 2.24 13.19 11.71
CA LEU A 119 2.48 12.39 10.50
C LEU A 119 2.58 13.29 9.27
N THR A 120 1.64 14.22 9.10
CA THR A 120 1.64 15.12 7.93
C THR A 120 2.92 15.96 7.89
N ARG A 121 3.31 16.55 9.03
CA ARG A 121 4.57 17.30 9.17
C ARG A 121 5.78 16.43 8.80
N TYR A 122 5.89 15.23 9.36
CA TYR A 122 6.95 14.27 9.04
C TYR A 122 7.03 13.99 7.53
N LEU A 123 5.89 13.70 6.89
CA LEU A 123 5.85 13.43 5.45
C LEU A 123 6.24 14.62 4.58
N VAL A 124 5.95 15.84 5.02
CA VAL A 124 6.38 17.07 4.34
C VAL A 124 7.88 17.28 4.51
N GLU A 125 8.41 17.10 5.72
CA GLU A 125 9.85 17.18 6.00
C GLU A 125 10.64 16.16 5.15
N GLU A 126 10.13 14.92 4.98
CA GLU A 126 10.75 13.90 4.14
C GLU A 126 10.81 14.30 2.65
N VAL A 127 9.78 14.98 2.14
CA VAL A 127 9.78 15.49 0.76
C VAL A 127 10.84 16.58 0.57
N LEU A 128 11.05 17.42 1.58
CA LEU A 128 12.00 18.54 1.54
C LEU A 128 13.46 18.12 1.73
N LYS A 129 13.74 16.89 2.14
CA LYS A 129 15.12 16.39 2.26
C LYS A 129 15.82 16.45 0.90
N ASN A 130 17.03 16.98 0.89
CA ASN A 130 17.90 16.97 -0.27
C ASN A 130 18.60 15.61 -0.44
N GLN A 131 19.30 15.43 -1.55
CA GLN A 131 20.03 14.19 -1.86
C GLN A 131 21.07 13.84 -0.78
N THR A 132 21.81 14.82 -0.30
CA THR A 132 22.85 14.63 0.72
C THR A 132 22.27 14.03 2.00
N ALA A 133 21.16 14.59 2.52
CA ALA A 133 20.51 14.07 3.71
C ALA A 133 19.97 12.64 3.53
N ARG A 134 19.50 12.29 2.32
CA ARG A 134 19.07 10.90 2.03
C ARG A 134 20.24 9.94 1.98
N VAL A 135 21.35 10.34 1.36
CA VAL A 135 22.57 9.50 1.30
C VAL A 135 23.17 9.35 2.70
N GLU A 136 23.08 10.33 3.57
CA GLU A 136 23.52 10.20 4.95
C GLU A 136 22.73 9.11 5.70
N SER A 137 21.41 9.05 5.53
CA SER A 137 20.60 7.96 6.07
C SER A 137 20.97 6.58 5.47
N LEU A 138 21.39 6.56 4.22
CA LEU A 138 21.87 5.32 3.59
C LEU A 138 23.22 4.86 4.17
N ARG A 139 24.09 5.78 4.60
CA ARG A 139 25.39 5.45 5.19
C ARG A 139 25.30 4.69 6.50
N GLU A 140 24.16 4.75 7.20
CA GLU A 140 23.90 3.88 8.36
C GLU A 140 23.88 2.38 7.96
N TYR A 141 23.56 2.08 6.69
CA TYR A 141 23.46 0.72 6.13
C TYR A 141 24.65 0.37 5.24
N MET A 142 25.18 1.34 4.56
CA MET A 142 26.32 1.23 3.65
C MET A 142 27.25 2.43 3.86
N PRO A 143 28.19 2.35 4.81
CA PRO A 143 29.08 3.48 5.16
C PRO A 143 29.88 4.05 4.00
N SER A 144 30.19 3.20 2.98
CA SER A 144 30.91 3.59 1.77
C SER A 144 30.04 4.28 0.69
N ALA A 145 28.75 4.51 0.95
CA ALA A 145 27.84 5.09 -0.05
C ALA A 145 28.25 6.51 -0.44
N ARG A 146 28.35 6.78 -1.74
CA ARG A 146 28.71 8.04 -2.35
C ARG A 146 27.50 8.59 -3.11
N ALA A 147 27.25 9.88 -3.03
CA ALA A 147 26.04 10.50 -3.58
C ALA A 147 25.92 10.32 -5.11
N GLU A 148 27.05 10.30 -5.81
CA GLU A 148 27.11 10.11 -7.25
C GLU A 148 26.65 8.72 -7.73
N ASP A 149 26.69 7.70 -6.86
CA ASP A 149 26.29 6.34 -7.20
C ASP A 149 24.77 6.10 -7.04
N TRP A 150 24.02 7.12 -6.59
CA TRP A 150 22.60 6.97 -6.26
C TRP A 150 21.75 8.07 -6.86
N GLU A 151 20.63 7.66 -7.45
CA GLU A 151 19.62 8.57 -7.97
C GLU A 151 18.28 8.41 -7.24
N LEU A 152 17.55 9.51 -7.08
CA LEU A 152 16.22 9.48 -6.48
C LEU A 152 15.18 9.09 -7.53
N VAL A 153 14.45 8.00 -7.28
CA VAL A 153 13.37 7.54 -8.14
C VAL A 153 12.04 7.57 -7.39
N THR A 154 11.01 8.13 -8.02
CA THR A 154 9.65 8.07 -7.47
C THR A 154 9.10 6.67 -7.70
N ALA A 155 8.84 5.94 -6.62
CA ALA A 155 8.31 4.57 -6.68
C ALA A 155 6.83 4.59 -7.07
N GLY A 156 6.00 5.23 -6.27
CA GLY A 156 4.57 5.26 -6.51
C GLY A 156 3.84 6.16 -5.53
N GLN A 157 2.52 6.11 -5.65
CA GLN A 157 1.64 6.83 -4.77
C GLN A 157 0.52 5.92 -4.30
N ARG A 158 0.10 6.13 -3.08
CA ARG A 158 -1.06 5.49 -2.47
C ARG A 158 -1.98 6.55 -1.92
N VAL A 159 -3.25 6.25 -1.85
CA VAL A 159 -4.23 7.07 -1.15
C VAL A 159 -4.76 6.25 0.01
N GLN A 160 -4.35 6.61 1.23
CA GLN A 160 -4.87 6.00 2.45
C GLN A 160 -6.33 6.41 2.63
N VAL A 161 -7.11 5.53 3.21
CA VAL A 161 -8.53 5.74 3.41
C VAL A 161 -8.74 6.60 4.66
N ILE A 162 -9.46 7.70 4.49
CA ILE A 162 -10.06 8.41 5.62
C ILE A 162 -11.50 7.93 5.73
N LYS A 163 -11.79 7.24 6.84
CA LYS A 163 -13.12 6.72 7.13
C LYS A 163 -13.88 7.72 8.01
N PRO A 164 -15.14 8.03 7.70
CA PRO A 164 -15.95 8.88 8.57
C PRO A 164 -16.25 8.14 9.87
N ILE A 165 -16.08 8.84 10.98
CA ILE A 165 -16.49 8.42 12.31
C ILE A 165 -17.24 9.58 12.97
N GLY A 166 -18.04 9.29 13.99
CA GLY A 166 -18.80 10.31 14.70
C GLY A 166 -17.91 11.30 15.47
N ALA A 167 -18.55 12.37 15.97
CA ALA A 167 -17.90 13.30 16.88
C ALA A 167 -17.30 12.57 18.11
N PRO A 168 -16.21 13.06 18.70
CA PRO A 168 -15.53 14.34 18.41
C PRO A 168 -14.46 14.27 17.32
N LYS A 169 -14.12 13.10 16.81
CA LYS A 169 -12.96 12.91 15.91
C LYS A 169 -13.29 13.11 14.44
N PHE A 170 -14.54 12.89 14.03
CA PHE A 170 -15.08 13.02 12.67
C PHE A 170 -14.46 12.11 11.59
N GLY A 171 -13.18 11.76 11.68
CA GLY A 171 -12.49 10.88 10.72
C GLY A 171 -11.43 10.01 11.39
N SER A 172 -11.15 8.86 10.79
CA SER A 172 -10.05 7.95 11.14
C SER A 172 -9.21 7.64 9.91
N LEU A 173 -7.89 7.68 10.05
CA LEU A 173 -6.97 7.27 9.01
C LEU A 173 -6.74 5.75 9.09
N GLU A 174 -7.13 5.04 8.03
CA GLU A 174 -6.97 3.60 7.93
C GLU A 174 -5.67 3.25 7.19
N PHE A 175 -4.79 2.47 7.83
CA PHE A 175 -3.49 2.09 7.23
C PHE A 175 -3.53 0.77 6.45
N GLY A 176 -4.70 0.19 6.30
CA GLY A 176 -4.89 -1.07 5.56
C GLY A 176 -5.51 -0.88 4.18
N THR A 177 -5.99 -1.98 3.66
CA THR A 177 -6.81 -2.05 2.46
C THR A 177 -8.28 -2.17 2.89
N ALA A 178 -9.15 -1.39 2.27
CA ALA A 178 -10.59 -1.45 2.50
C ALA A 178 -11.34 -1.78 1.21
N VAL A 179 -12.25 -2.73 1.27
CA VAL A 179 -13.21 -3.00 0.21
C VAL A 179 -14.50 -2.22 0.54
N ILE A 180 -14.90 -1.33 -0.35
CA ILE A 180 -16.16 -0.60 -0.26
C ILE A 180 -17.03 -1.04 -1.43
N SER A 181 -18.24 -1.48 -1.13
CA SER A 181 -19.20 -1.95 -2.14
C SER A 181 -20.55 -1.28 -1.94
N SER A 182 -21.29 -1.09 -3.04
CA SER A 182 -22.69 -0.73 -2.96
C SER A 182 -23.50 -1.87 -2.32
N ASN A 183 -24.60 -1.52 -1.65
CA ASN A 183 -25.49 -2.50 -0.99
C ASN A 183 -26.09 -3.52 -1.97
N ASP A 184 -26.30 -3.13 -3.22
CA ASP A 184 -26.80 -4.01 -4.30
C ASP A 184 -25.69 -4.89 -4.90
N GLY A 185 -24.44 -4.74 -4.48
CA GLY A 185 -23.30 -5.50 -4.97
C GLY A 185 -22.86 -5.16 -6.41
N SER A 186 -23.46 -4.15 -7.06
CA SER A 186 -23.17 -3.82 -8.48
C SER A 186 -21.82 -3.15 -8.70
N ILE A 187 -21.32 -2.48 -7.67
CA ILE A 187 -20.06 -1.73 -7.71
C ILE A 187 -19.23 -2.05 -6.46
N ALA A 188 -17.93 -2.21 -6.64
CA ALA A 188 -16.99 -2.31 -5.53
C ALA A 188 -15.68 -1.58 -5.84
N GLY A 189 -15.06 -1.00 -4.81
CA GLY A 189 -13.77 -0.36 -4.86
C GLY A 189 -12.82 -0.89 -3.82
N LEU A 190 -11.57 -1.14 -4.23
CA LEU A 190 -10.48 -1.44 -3.33
C LEU A 190 -9.71 -0.15 -3.08
N MET A 191 -9.74 0.30 -1.84
CA MET A 191 -9.13 1.55 -1.39
C MET A 191 -8.00 1.29 -0.40
N GLY A 192 -7.14 2.28 -0.21
CA GLY A 192 -6.07 2.25 0.78
C GLY A 192 -4.75 1.67 0.27
N ALA A 193 -3.91 1.28 1.21
CA ALA A 193 -2.57 0.81 0.90
C ALA A 193 -2.56 -0.64 0.44
N SER A 194 -1.82 -0.87 -0.61
CA SER A 194 -1.31 -2.21 -0.93
C SER A 194 -0.46 -2.75 0.25
N PRO A 195 -0.43 -4.06 0.46
CA PRO A 195 0.40 -4.90 -0.41
C PRO A 195 -0.43 -5.70 -1.42
N GLY A 196 -0.61 -5.13 -2.61
CA GLY A 196 -1.52 -5.67 -3.61
C GLY A 196 -1.30 -7.15 -3.98
N ALA A 197 -0.06 -7.59 -4.15
CA ALA A 197 0.22 -8.95 -4.58
C ALA A 197 -0.09 -9.99 -3.48
N SER A 198 0.36 -9.76 -2.24
CA SER A 198 0.24 -10.73 -1.15
C SER A 198 -1.19 -10.89 -0.61
N ILE A 199 -2.01 -9.84 -0.68
CA ILE A 199 -3.40 -9.88 -0.20
C ILE A 199 -4.43 -9.96 -1.33
N ALA A 200 -4.01 -9.95 -2.60
CA ALA A 200 -4.94 -9.94 -3.73
C ALA A 200 -5.94 -11.10 -3.71
N PRO A 201 -5.55 -12.36 -3.44
CA PRO A 201 -6.50 -13.46 -3.38
C PRO A 201 -7.56 -13.26 -2.29
N SER A 202 -7.17 -12.89 -1.07
CA SER A 202 -8.10 -12.66 0.04
C SER A 202 -9.02 -11.47 -0.21
N ALA A 203 -8.48 -10.37 -0.75
CA ALA A 203 -9.29 -9.20 -1.11
C ALA A 203 -10.30 -9.51 -2.23
N MET A 204 -9.94 -10.40 -3.18
CA MET A 204 -10.87 -10.82 -4.22
C MET A 204 -11.95 -11.75 -3.69
N ILE A 205 -11.63 -12.64 -2.77
CA ILE A 205 -12.63 -13.49 -2.10
C ILE A 205 -13.61 -12.61 -1.31
N GLU A 206 -13.11 -11.66 -0.51
CA GLU A 206 -13.95 -10.70 0.21
C GLU A 206 -14.87 -9.91 -0.74
N LEU A 207 -14.36 -9.51 -1.90
CA LEU A 207 -15.17 -8.84 -2.92
C LEU A 207 -16.28 -9.75 -3.46
N LEU A 208 -15.96 -11.02 -3.73
CA LEU A 208 -16.97 -12.00 -4.18
C LEU A 208 -18.05 -12.22 -3.11
N GLU A 209 -17.67 -12.35 -1.85
CA GLU A 209 -18.60 -12.50 -0.72
C GLU A 209 -19.52 -11.29 -0.60
N ARG A 210 -19.00 -10.08 -0.73
CA ARG A 210 -19.80 -8.83 -0.65
C ARG A 210 -20.73 -8.64 -1.85
N CYS A 211 -20.25 -8.90 -3.06
CA CYS A 211 -21.00 -8.61 -4.28
C CYS A 211 -21.88 -9.77 -4.76
N PHE A 212 -21.57 -11.02 -4.37
CA PHE A 212 -22.22 -12.23 -4.85
C PHE A 212 -22.56 -13.19 -3.73
N GLY A 213 -22.89 -12.68 -2.55
CA GLY A 213 -23.11 -13.49 -1.35
C GLY A 213 -24.07 -14.68 -1.58
N SER A 214 -25.16 -14.50 -2.34
CA SER A 214 -26.10 -15.58 -2.67
C SER A 214 -25.50 -16.70 -3.52
N LYS A 215 -24.45 -16.41 -4.30
CA LYS A 215 -23.77 -17.40 -5.15
C LYS A 215 -22.59 -18.10 -4.45
N MET A 216 -22.16 -17.59 -3.30
CA MET A 216 -21.00 -18.13 -2.59
C MET A 216 -21.18 -19.59 -2.19
N ILE A 217 -22.41 -20.02 -1.88
CA ILE A 217 -22.71 -21.44 -1.54
C ILE A 217 -22.42 -22.33 -2.76
N GLU A 218 -22.86 -21.91 -3.94
CA GLU A 218 -22.62 -22.63 -5.21
C GLU A 218 -21.12 -22.65 -5.56
N TRP A 219 -20.43 -21.54 -5.34
CA TRP A 219 -19.02 -21.37 -5.72
C TRP A 219 -18.02 -21.94 -4.69
N ALA A 220 -18.44 -22.16 -3.45
CA ALA A 220 -17.56 -22.61 -2.37
C ALA A 220 -16.74 -23.86 -2.70
N PRO A 221 -17.25 -24.91 -3.38
CA PRO A 221 -16.44 -26.07 -3.78
C PRO A 221 -15.27 -25.66 -4.69
N LYS A 222 -15.55 -24.82 -5.70
CA LYS A 222 -14.52 -24.36 -6.64
C LYS A 222 -13.50 -23.41 -5.97
N ILE A 223 -13.97 -22.56 -5.07
CA ILE A 223 -13.06 -21.68 -4.30
C ILE A 223 -12.12 -22.52 -3.42
N LYS A 224 -12.63 -23.58 -2.77
CA LYS A 224 -11.80 -24.49 -1.96
C LYS A 224 -10.81 -25.30 -2.79
N GLU A 225 -11.18 -25.67 -4.02
CA GLU A 225 -10.24 -26.32 -4.96
C GLU A 225 -9.07 -25.38 -5.32
N MET A 226 -9.36 -24.10 -5.60
CA MET A 226 -8.34 -23.11 -5.94
C MET A 226 -7.54 -22.65 -4.73
N VAL A 227 -8.19 -22.50 -3.59
CA VAL A 227 -7.64 -21.99 -2.33
C VAL A 227 -8.02 -22.97 -1.20
N PRO A 228 -7.27 -24.06 -1.00
CA PRO A 228 -7.60 -25.12 -0.02
C PRO A 228 -7.68 -24.61 1.43
N SER A 229 -7.04 -23.48 1.72
CA SER A 229 -7.11 -22.80 3.02
C SER A 229 -8.36 -21.93 3.20
N TYR A 230 -9.23 -21.80 2.19
CA TYR A 230 -10.45 -21.01 2.29
C TYR A 230 -11.33 -21.43 3.48
N GLY A 231 -11.63 -20.46 4.35
CA GLY A 231 -12.39 -20.69 5.58
C GLY A 231 -11.61 -21.37 6.72
N LYS A 232 -10.28 -21.57 6.58
CA LYS A 232 -9.44 -22.18 7.61
C LYS A 232 -8.33 -21.25 8.05
N LEU A 233 -8.05 -21.21 9.35
CA LEU A 233 -6.87 -20.54 9.90
C LEU A 233 -5.66 -21.47 9.80
N MET A 234 -4.71 -21.14 8.94
CA MET A 234 -3.51 -21.97 8.71
C MET A 234 -2.71 -22.23 9.99
N SER A 235 -2.68 -21.28 10.93
CA SER A 235 -2.05 -21.45 12.25
C SER A 235 -2.65 -22.55 13.13
N ARG A 236 -3.86 -23.02 12.81
CA ARG A 236 -4.57 -24.13 13.49
C ARG A 236 -4.58 -25.41 12.66
N HIS A 237 -4.01 -25.42 11.48
CA HIS A 237 -4.01 -26.53 10.52
C HIS A 237 -2.60 -26.71 9.94
N THR A 238 -1.68 -27.20 10.79
CA THR A 238 -0.25 -27.32 10.46
C THR A 238 -0.01 -28.22 9.24
N ASP A 239 -0.73 -29.34 9.15
CA ASP A 239 -0.60 -30.26 8.01
C ASP A 239 -1.00 -29.57 6.70
N LEU A 240 -2.12 -28.84 6.69
CA LEU A 240 -2.55 -28.05 5.54
C LEU A 240 -1.55 -26.95 5.20
N PHE A 241 -0.90 -26.34 6.22
CA PHE A 241 0.15 -25.37 5.98
C PHE A 241 1.32 -25.99 5.22
N HIS A 242 1.85 -27.11 5.67
CA HIS A 242 2.97 -27.80 5.01
C HIS A 242 2.60 -28.24 3.59
N GLU A 243 1.41 -28.82 3.40
CA GLU A 243 0.93 -29.21 2.07
C GLU A 243 0.89 -28.00 1.10
N GLN A 244 0.34 -26.86 1.54
CA GLN A 244 0.27 -25.66 0.70
C GLN A 244 1.63 -25.00 0.50
N TRP A 245 2.51 -25.08 1.49
CA TRP A 245 3.89 -24.62 1.37
C TRP A 245 4.62 -25.40 0.27
N ASP A 246 4.64 -26.72 0.34
CA ASP A 246 5.30 -27.61 -0.63
C ASP A 246 4.73 -27.42 -2.03
N ARG A 247 3.41 -27.33 -2.14
CA ARG A 247 2.73 -27.03 -3.41
C ARG A 247 3.18 -25.68 -3.99
N SER A 248 3.31 -24.67 -3.15
CA SER A 248 3.72 -23.34 -3.58
C SER A 248 5.18 -23.30 -4.01
N GLN A 249 6.07 -23.94 -3.24
CA GLN A 249 7.50 -24.05 -3.58
C GLN A 249 7.66 -24.70 -4.94
N LYS A 250 6.99 -25.82 -5.17
CA LYS A 250 7.02 -26.56 -6.45
C LYS A 250 6.45 -25.73 -7.60
N ALA A 251 5.29 -25.10 -7.42
CA ALA A 251 4.62 -24.32 -8.46
C ALA A 251 5.43 -23.06 -8.87
N LEU A 252 6.11 -22.46 -7.90
CA LEU A 252 6.93 -21.25 -8.12
C LEU A 252 8.40 -21.57 -8.45
N GLN A 253 8.77 -22.86 -8.51
CA GLN A 253 10.15 -23.30 -8.77
C GLN A 253 11.17 -22.69 -7.78
N LEU A 254 10.78 -22.60 -6.49
CA LEU A 254 11.63 -22.04 -5.44
C LEU A 254 12.49 -23.11 -4.74
N GLU A 255 12.28 -24.38 -5.04
CA GLU A 255 13.13 -25.47 -4.59
C GLU A 255 14.46 -25.42 -5.38
N SER A 256 15.54 -25.16 -4.67
CA SER A 256 16.93 -25.23 -5.16
C SER A 256 17.52 -26.60 -4.91
#